data_f8147420a215afcddf590aa5b9ad69e6
#
_entry.id   f8147420a215afcddf590aa5b9ad69e6
#
_cell.length_a   1.000
_cell.length_b   1.000
_cell.length_c   1.000
_cell.angle_alpha   90.00
_cell.angle_beta   90.00
_cell.angle_gamma   90.00
#
_symmetry.space_group_name_H-M   'P 1'
#
loop_
_entity.id
_entity.type
_entity.pdbx_description
1 polymer ?
#
loop_
_entity_poly.entity_id
_entity_poly.type
_entity_poly.pdbx_seq_one_letter_code
_entity_poly.pdbx_strand_id
1 'polypeptide(L)'
;MTVTFIAHSAYLVEWDKFYTLFDYTYEPDYTGALPELNPEKPLLVFASHSHEDHFDAKVFTLLEKYPDARFFVSRDTRLTERKRQWLNISDEAFARTTVLRPDSILLTDVAGEDLSIRAIKSTDIGNAYLLRCEGKMVYHGGDLNWWNWESEGKAYCNNMTVHYHAAIEKL
;
A
#
# COMPACT_ATOMS: atom_id res chain seq x y z
N MET A 1 12.14 -5.20 -14.18
CA MET A 1 11.39 -4.42 -13.19
C MET A 1 11.49 -2.95 -13.53
N THR A 2 10.36 -2.25 -13.66
CA THR A 2 10.28 -0.80 -13.95
C THR A 2 9.46 -0.13 -12.86
N VAL A 3 9.89 1.05 -12.41
CA VAL A 3 9.16 1.85 -11.42
C VAL A 3 8.68 3.14 -12.10
N THR A 4 7.39 3.40 -12.03
CA THR A 4 6.75 4.59 -12.58
C THR A 4 6.14 5.41 -11.45
N PHE A 5 6.56 6.66 -11.32
CA PHE A 5 5.90 7.64 -10.46
C PHE A 5 4.61 8.10 -11.14
N ILE A 6 3.50 8.08 -10.42
CA ILE A 6 2.19 8.52 -10.94
C ILE A 6 1.87 9.91 -10.43
N ALA A 7 1.71 10.07 -9.14
CA ALA A 7 1.45 11.34 -8.47
C ALA A 7 1.58 11.16 -6.95
N HIS A 8 1.92 12.23 -6.23
CA HIS A 8 2.00 12.25 -4.77
C HIS A 8 2.78 11.03 -4.21
N SER A 9 2.13 10.12 -3.51
CA SER A 9 2.70 8.86 -3.00
C SER A 9 2.40 7.64 -3.88
N ALA A 10 1.75 7.85 -5.06
CA ALA A 10 1.35 6.78 -5.95
C ALA A 10 2.50 6.33 -6.87
N TYR A 11 2.86 5.06 -6.77
CA TYR A 11 3.86 4.42 -7.60
C TYR A 11 3.34 3.11 -8.18
N LEU A 12 3.64 2.89 -9.46
CA LEU A 12 3.46 1.61 -10.13
C LEU A 12 4.82 0.93 -10.26
N VAL A 13 4.90 -0.34 -9.85
CA VAL A 13 6.06 -1.19 -10.12
C VAL A 13 5.64 -2.32 -11.04
N GLU A 14 6.24 -2.40 -12.21
CA GLU A 14 6.11 -3.52 -13.12
C GLU A 14 7.18 -4.56 -12.81
N TRP A 15 6.75 -5.70 -12.30
CA TRP A 15 7.54 -6.92 -12.17
C TRP A 15 7.50 -7.71 -13.49
N ASP A 16 8.20 -8.80 -13.56
CA ASP A 16 8.20 -9.62 -14.79
C ASP A 16 6.78 -10.14 -15.12
N LYS A 17 6.09 -10.71 -14.12
CA LYS A 17 4.81 -11.39 -14.30
C LYS A 17 3.59 -10.67 -13.74
N PHE A 18 3.74 -9.60 -12.98
CA PHE A 18 2.65 -8.89 -12.31
C PHE A 18 2.97 -7.40 -12.11
N TYR A 19 2.01 -6.65 -11.58
CA TYR A 19 2.16 -5.25 -11.19
C TYR A 19 1.89 -5.07 -9.70
N THR A 20 2.56 -4.09 -9.09
CA THR A 20 2.17 -3.56 -7.77
C THR A 20 1.93 -2.06 -7.89
N LEU A 21 0.76 -1.62 -7.42
CA LEU A 21 0.33 -0.22 -7.40
C LEU A 21 0.21 0.21 -5.95
N PHE A 22 0.92 1.25 -5.56
CA PHE A 22 0.94 1.77 -4.19
C PHE A 22 0.23 3.10 -4.10
N ASP A 23 -0.56 3.28 -3.05
CA ASP A 23 -1.19 4.53 -2.60
C ASP A 23 -1.83 5.34 -3.74
N TYR A 24 -2.51 4.62 -4.65
CA TYR A 24 -3.24 5.24 -5.75
C TYR A 24 -4.60 5.72 -5.27
N THR A 25 -4.87 6.99 -5.50
CA THR A 25 -6.13 7.64 -5.14
C THR A 25 -6.76 8.31 -6.37
N TYR A 26 -8.05 8.55 -6.33
CA TYR A 26 -8.78 9.33 -7.34
C TYR A 26 -9.07 10.75 -6.85
N GLU A 27 -8.54 11.14 -5.69
CA GLU A 27 -8.68 12.50 -5.19
C GLU A 27 -7.95 13.48 -6.12
N PRO A 28 -8.63 14.55 -6.57
CA PRO A 28 -8.12 15.42 -7.65
C PRO A 28 -6.74 16.03 -7.38
N ASP A 29 -6.44 16.35 -6.13
CA ASP A 29 -5.19 17.00 -5.75
C ASP A 29 -4.00 16.01 -5.67
N TYR A 30 -4.28 14.70 -5.61
CA TYR A 30 -3.28 13.64 -5.37
C TYR A 30 -3.24 12.58 -6.46
N THR A 31 -4.13 12.65 -7.45
CA THR A 31 -4.24 11.64 -8.51
C THR A 31 -3.36 11.98 -9.72
N GLY A 32 -3.00 10.94 -10.45
CA GLY A 32 -2.34 11.02 -11.74
C GLY A 32 -2.85 9.94 -12.70
N ALA A 33 -2.51 10.05 -13.97
CA ALA A 33 -2.92 9.06 -14.96
C ALA A 33 -2.23 7.72 -14.70
N LEU A 34 -3.01 6.67 -14.42
CA LEU A 34 -2.49 5.32 -14.39
C LEU A 34 -2.14 4.90 -15.84
N PRO A 35 -0.90 4.45 -16.11
CA PRO A 35 -0.53 3.93 -17.41
C PRO A 35 -1.44 2.77 -17.85
N GLU A 36 -1.53 2.54 -19.14
CA GLU A 36 -2.22 1.36 -19.63
C GLU A 36 -1.42 0.10 -19.29
N LEU A 37 -2.04 -0.81 -18.52
CA LEU A 37 -1.44 -2.07 -18.09
C LEU A 37 -2.01 -3.22 -18.91
N ASN A 38 -1.23 -4.29 -19.07
CA ASN A 38 -1.74 -5.54 -19.62
C ASN A 38 -2.74 -6.18 -18.63
N PRO A 39 -4.03 -6.32 -18.98
CA PRO A 39 -5.04 -6.86 -18.07
C PRO A 39 -4.87 -8.36 -17.78
N GLU A 40 -4.05 -9.08 -18.55
CA GLU A 40 -3.72 -10.49 -18.30
C GLU A 40 -2.67 -10.68 -17.19
N LYS A 41 -1.94 -9.60 -16.81
CA LYS A 41 -0.99 -9.64 -15.69
C LYS A 41 -1.71 -9.24 -14.39
N PRO A 42 -1.58 -10.02 -13.31
CA PRO A 42 -2.18 -9.67 -12.03
C PRO A 42 -1.75 -8.29 -11.55
N LEU A 43 -2.69 -7.54 -10.95
CA LEU A 43 -2.46 -6.24 -10.35
C LEU A 43 -2.63 -6.33 -8.82
N LEU A 44 -1.59 -6.04 -8.06
CA LEU A 44 -1.63 -5.98 -6.61
C LEU A 44 -1.69 -4.51 -6.17
N VAL A 45 -2.80 -4.11 -5.55
CA VAL A 45 -3.05 -2.72 -5.12
C VAL A 45 -2.82 -2.61 -3.62
N PHE A 46 -1.96 -1.69 -3.22
CA PHE A 46 -1.59 -1.47 -1.82
C PHE A 46 -2.04 -0.08 -1.35
N ALA A 47 -2.63 -0.02 -0.16
CA ALA A 47 -2.86 1.23 0.56
C ALA A 47 -2.11 1.20 1.88
N SER A 48 -1.17 2.14 2.06
CA SER A 48 -0.33 2.22 3.25
C SER A 48 -1.14 2.60 4.49
N HIS A 49 -2.09 3.51 4.34
CA HIS A 49 -2.98 3.97 5.42
C HIS A 49 -4.26 4.62 4.87
N SER A 50 -5.10 5.14 5.77
CA SER A 50 -6.47 5.56 5.46
C SER A 50 -6.63 7.03 5.08
N HIS A 51 -5.57 7.83 5.01
CA HIS A 51 -5.66 9.22 4.55
C HIS A 51 -6.05 9.29 3.07
N GLU A 52 -6.75 10.32 2.66
CA GLU A 52 -7.33 10.47 1.32
C GLU A 52 -6.30 10.57 0.19
N ASP A 53 -5.10 11.05 0.51
CA ASP A 53 -3.96 11.14 -0.39
C ASP A 53 -3.22 9.78 -0.58
N HIS A 54 -3.62 8.73 0.17
CA HIS A 54 -3.07 7.37 0.09
C HIS A 54 -4.13 6.29 -0.15
N PHE A 55 -5.41 6.56 0.16
CA PHE A 55 -6.48 5.58 0.03
C PHE A 55 -7.80 6.21 -0.38
N ASP A 56 -8.31 5.76 -1.52
CA ASP A 56 -9.68 6.00 -1.99
C ASP A 56 -10.35 4.67 -2.32
N ALA A 57 -11.58 4.48 -1.85
CA ALA A 57 -12.36 3.26 -2.11
C ALA A 57 -12.64 3.02 -3.60
N LYS A 58 -12.54 4.05 -4.45
CA LYS A 58 -12.67 3.87 -5.91
C LYS A 58 -11.57 2.97 -6.49
N VAL A 59 -10.43 2.75 -5.80
CA VAL A 59 -9.40 1.81 -6.28
C VAL A 59 -9.94 0.40 -6.48
N PHE A 60 -10.98 0.00 -5.77
CA PHE A 60 -11.61 -1.30 -5.93
C PHE A 60 -12.31 -1.50 -7.28
N THR A 61 -12.64 -0.41 -7.99
CA THR A 61 -13.17 -0.48 -9.36
C THR A 61 -12.12 -0.92 -10.38
N LEU A 62 -10.84 -0.92 -10.02
CA LEU A 62 -9.78 -1.47 -10.87
C LEU A 62 -10.01 -2.96 -11.19
N LEU A 63 -10.78 -3.68 -10.35
CA LEU A 63 -11.14 -5.07 -10.61
C LEU A 63 -11.94 -5.24 -11.90
N GLU A 64 -12.72 -4.24 -12.32
CA GLU A 64 -13.49 -4.26 -13.57
C GLU A 64 -12.58 -4.32 -14.81
N LYS A 65 -11.43 -3.68 -14.74
CA LYS A 65 -10.45 -3.63 -15.83
C LYS A 65 -9.37 -4.70 -15.71
N TYR A 66 -9.03 -5.08 -14.47
CA TYR A 66 -7.97 -6.04 -14.13
C TYR A 66 -8.57 -7.20 -13.32
N PRO A 67 -9.12 -8.25 -13.96
CA PRO A 67 -9.89 -9.30 -13.28
C PRO A 67 -9.11 -10.06 -12.21
N ASP A 68 -7.78 -10.10 -12.30
CA ASP A 68 -6.91 -10.73 -11.31
C ASP A 68 -6.36 -9.73 -10.26
N ALA A 69 -6.99 -8.56 -10.12
CA ALA A 69 -6.60 -7.60 -9.11
C ALA A 69 -6.83 -8.15 -7.70
N ARG A 70 -5.86 -7.90 -6.81
CA ARG A 70 -5.92 -8.19 -5.37
C ARG A 70 -5.55 -6.93 -4.60
N PHE A 71 -6.19 -6.72 -3.44
CA PHE A 71 -6.05 -5.50 -2.66
C PHE A 71 -5.43 -5.80 -1.29
N PHE A 72 -4.47 -5.01 -0.90
CA PHE A 72 -3.76 -5.09 0.37
C PHE A 72 -3.89 -3.73 1.07
N VAL A 73 -4.67 -3.68 2.12
CA VAL A 73 -4.94 -2.43 2.83
C VAL A 73 -4.44 -2.51 4.26
N SER A 74 -4.00 -1.40 4.80
CA SER A 74 -3.61 -1.34 6.20
C SER A 74 -4.83 -1.44 7.12
N ARG A 75 -4.61 -1.98 8.32
CA ARG A 75 -5.67 -2.18 9.33
C ARG A 75 -6.39 -0.88 9.73
N ASP A 76 -5.73 0.25 9.68
CA ASP A 76 -6.31 1.55 10.05
C ASP A 76 -7.40 2.02 9.07
N THR A 77 -7.45 1.48 7.83
CA THR A 77 -8.57 1.67 6.91
C THR A 77 -9.89 1.18 7.51
N ARG A 78 -9.83 0.30 8.54
CA ARG A 78 -10.99 -0.28 9.23
C ARG A 78 -12.02 -0.86 8.26
N LEU A 79 -11.55 -1.47 7.17
CA LEU A 79 -12.40 -2.06 6.15
C LEU A 79 -13.13 -3.28 6.74
N THR A 80 -14.38 -3.07 7.11
CA THR A 80 -15.32 -4.07 7.63
C THR A 80 -16.43 -4.29 6.64
N GLU A 81 -17.23 -5.35 6.82
CA GLU A 81 -18.43 -5.62 6.00
C GLU A 81 -19.37 -4.40 5.96
N ARG A 82 -19.62 -3.75 7.10
CA ARG A 82 -20.44 -2.54 7.15
C ARG A 82 -19.82 -1.37 6.37
N LYS A 83 -18.50 -1.17 6.50
CA LYS A 83 -17.79 -0.09 5.78
C LYS A 83 -17.75 -0.37 4.29
N ARG A 84 -17.58 -1.63 3.87
CA ARG A 84 -17.66 -2.08 2.49
C ARG A 84 -18.97 -1.63 1.83
N GLN A 85 -20.10 -1.94 2.48
CA GLN A 85 -21.43 -1.56 2.00
C GLN A 85 -21.59 -0.06 1.88
N TRP A 86 -21.15 0.69 2.89
CA TRP A 86 -21.20 2.16 2.88
C TRP A 86 -20.35 2.77 1.75
N LEU A 87 -19.20 2.17 1.44
CA LEU A 87 -18.29 2.60 0.37
C LEU A 87 -18.68 2.03 -1.02
N ASN A 88 -19.75 1.23 -1.12
CA ASN A 88 -20.19 0.56 -2.34
C ASN A 88 -19.11 -0.34 -2.98
N ILE A 89 -18.27 -0.98 -2.17
CA ILE A 89 -17.27 -1.93 -2.66
C ILE A 89 -17.98 -3.26 -2.95
N SER A 90 -17.74 -3.83 -4.13
CA SER A 90 -18.35 -5.10 -4.53
C SER A 90 -17.95 -6.27 -3.63
N ASP A 91 -18.79 -7.30 -3.54
CA ASP A 91 -18.49 -8.51 -2.77
C ASP A 91 -17.19 -9.16 -3.24
N GLU A 92 -16.99 -9.18 -4.56
CA GLU A 92 -15.79 -9.76 -5.17
C GLU A 92 -14.53 -8.98 -4.80
N ALA A 93 -14.51 -7.66 -4.92
CA ALA A 93 -13.37 -6.84 -4.56
C ALA A 93 -13.04 -6.95 -3.06
N PHE A 94 -14.07 -7.02 -2.21
CA PHE A 94 -13.89 -7.22 -0.78
C PHE A 94 -13.32 -8.61 -0.46
N ALA A 95 -13.81 -9.67 -1.13
CA ALA A 95 -13.26 -11.02 -0.96
C ALA A 95 -11.79 -11.15 -1.41
N ARG A 96 -11.36 -10.30 -2.35
CA ARG A 96 -9.96 -10.22 -2.82
C ARG A 96 -9.10 -9.24 -2.02
N THR A 97 -9.60 -8.76 -0.89
CA THR A 97 -8.90 -7.80 -0.04
C THR A 97 -8.29 -8.48 1.18
N THR A 98 -7.01 -8.24 1.39
CA THR A 98 -6.29 -8.65 2.60
C THR A 98 -5.98 -7.42 3.46
N VAL A 99 -6.43 -7.44 4.72
CA VAL A 99 -6.11 -6.40 5.69
C VAL A 99 -4.80 -6.76 6.39
N LEU A 100 -3.76 -5.97 6.17
CA LEU A 100 -2.44 -6.18 6.75
C LEU A 100 -2.29 -5.41 8.06
N ARG A 101 -1.86 -6.14 9.09
CA ARG A 101 -1.55 -5.55 10.39
C ARG A 101 -0.11 -5.04 10.41
N PRO A 102 0.18 -3.96 11.15
CA PRO A 102 1.55 -3.56 11.40
C PRO A 102 2.39 -4.74 11.94
N ASP A 103 3.65 -4.79 11.50
CA ASP A 103 4.64 -5.78 11.89
C ASP A 103 4.26 -7.25 11.55
N SER A 104 3.46 -7.43 10.49
CA SER A 104 3.11 -8.75 9.96
C SER A 104 3.87 -9.08 8.67
N ILE A 105 3.97 -10.38 8.39
CA ILE A 105 4.50 -10.92 7.13
C ILE A 105 3.42 -11.80 6.52
N LEU A 106 3.13 -11.57 5.24
CA LEU A 106 2.29 -12.41 4.42
C LEU A 106 3.15 -13.06 3.32
N LEU A 107 3.09 -14.37 3.21
CA LEU A 107 3.66 -15.12 2.09
C LEU A 107 2.51 -15.53 1.18
N THR A 108 2.62 -15.26 -0.10
CA THR A 108 1.59 -15.57 -1.10
C THR A 108 2.23 -15.86 -2.45
N ASP A 109 1.49 -16.53 -3.32
CA ASP A 109 1.85 -16.70 -4.72
C ASP A 109 1.19 -15.62 -5.58
N VAL A 110 1.92 -15.19 -6.63
CA VAL A 110 1.40 -14.35 -7.70
C VAL A 110 1.99 -14.80 -9.04
N ALA A 111 1.13 -15.28 -9.94
CA ALA A 111 1.53 -15.80 -11.26
C ALA A 111 2.66 -16.85 -11.21
N GLY A 112 2.68 -17.71 -10.16
CA GLY A 112 3.67 -18.75 -9.94
C GLY A 112 4.98 -18.24 -9.33
N GLU A 113 5.03 -17.00 -8.83
CA GLU A 113 6.16 -16.44 -8.10
C GLU A 113 5.85 -16.31 -6.60
N ASP A 114 6.79 -16.71 -5.77
CA ASP A 114 6.70 -16.52 -4.32
C ASP A 114 6.89 -15.04 -3.97
N LEU A 115 5.86 -14.42 -3.43
CA LEU A 115 5.86 -13.05 -2.97
C LEU A 115 5.80 -12.98 -1.45
N SER A 116 6.80 -12.33 -0.84
CA SER A 116 6.78 -11.95 0.57
C SER A 116 6.40 -10.48 0.71
N ILE A 117 5.36 -10.21 1.49
CA ILE A 117 4.89 -8.86 1.82
C ILE A 117 5.10 -8.65 3.32
N ARG A 118 6.00 -7.77 3.70
CA ARG A 118 6.19 -7.35 5.08
C ARG A 118 5.55 -5.99 5.29
N ALA A 119 4.59 -5.92 6.21
CA ALA A 119 4.00 -4.67 6.68
C ALA A 119 4.79 -4.20 7.92
N ILE A 120 5.37 -3.02 7.85
CA ILE A 120 6.16 -2.40 8.93
C ILE A 120 5.32 -1.27 9.51
N LYS A 121 5.24 -1.19 10.84
CA LYS A 121 4.50 -0.10 11.50
C LYS A 121 5.07 1.26 11.09
N SER A 122 4.20 2.14 10.55
CA SER A 122 4.56 3.52 10.26
C SER A 122 4.76 4.36 11.52
N THR A 123 5.49 5.45 11.40
CA THR A 123 5.64 6.49 12.42
C THR A 123 4.48 7.48 12.46
N ASP A 124 3.67 7.48 11.40
CA ASP A 124 2.35 8.09 11.38
C ASP A 124 1.30 7.00 11.68
N ILE A 125 0.31 6.79 10.81
CA ILE A 125 -0.63 5.67 10.90
C ILE A 125 -0.33 4.63 9.82
N GLY A 126 -0.89 3.42 9.97
CA GLY A 126 -0.79 2.37 8.99
C GLY A 126 0.57 1.69 8.87
N ASN A 127 0.96 1.39 7.64
CA ASN A 127 2.10 0.55 7.31
C ASN A 127 3.01 1.19 6.26
N ALA A 128 4.31 0.94 6.36
CA ALA A 128 5.19 0.85 5.21
C ALA A 128 5.22 -0.61 4.72
N TYR A 129 5.55 -0.82 3.46
CA TYR A 129 5.61 -2.15 2.85
C TYR A 129 6.99 -2.47 2.31
N LEU A 130 7.48 -3.68 2.60
CA LEU A 130 8.65 -4.26 1.97
C LEU A 130 8.24 -5.55 1.25
N LEU A 131 8.33 -5.52 -0.08
CA LEU A 131 8.02 -6.63 -0.95
C LEU A 131 9.31 -7.32 -1.40
N ARG A 132 9.32 -8.65 -1.40
CA ARG A 132 10.43 -9.46 -1.94
C ARG A 132 9.89 -10.49 -2.90
N CYS A 133 10.32 -10.42 -4.15
CA CYS A 133 9.96 -11.34 -5.22
C CYS A 133 11.03 -11.31 -6.32
N GLU A 134 11.18 -12.36 -7.10
CA GLU A 134 12.09 -12.43 -8.25
C GLU A 134 13.55 -12.03 -7.90
N GLY A 135 14.02 -12.30 -6.67
CA GLY A 135 15.33 -11.87 -6.19
C GLY A 135 15.51 -10.36 -5.99
N LYS A 136 14.42 -9.59 -6.05
CA LYS A 136 14.40 -8.13 -5.90
C LYS A 136 13.64 -7.72 -4.66
N MET A 137 13.88 -6.50 -4.21
CA MET A 137 13.13 -5.87 -3.11
C MET A 137 12.56 -4.52 -3.57
N VAL A 138 11.32 -4.25 -3.15
CA VAL A 138 10.67 -2.95 -3.28
C VAL A 138 10.23 -2.49 -1.90
N TYR A 139 10.64 -1.31 -1.51
CA TYR A 139 10.19 -0.64 -0.30
C TYR A 139 9.30 0.54 -0.67
N HIS A 140 8.11 0.59 -0.07
CA HIS A 140 7.20 1.72 -0.13
C HIS A 140 6.96 2.23 1.29
N GLY A 141 7.37 3.46 1.57
CA GLY A 141 7.34 4.03 2.90
C GLY A 141 5.95 4.44 3.37
N GLY A 142 5.03 4.76 2.44
CA GLY A 142 3.88 5.56 2.83
C GLY A 142 4.37 6.77 3.59
N ASP A 143 3.78 7.05 4.75
CA ASP A 143 4.17 8.14 5.64
C ASP A 143 5.11 7.71 6.79
N LEU A 144 5.85 6.61 6.59
CA LEU A 144 6.93 6.27 7.50
C LEU A 144 8.09 7.24 7.30
N ASN A 145 8.19 8.22 8.17
CA ASN A 145 9.22 9.26 8.12
C ASN A 145 9.67 9.65 9.52
N TRP A 146 10.82 10.29 9.61
CA TRP A 146 11.32 10.88 10.86
C TRP A 146 10.75 12.28 11.04
N TRP A 147 9.51 12.35 11.53
CA TRP A 147 8.75 13.57 11.77
C TRP A 147 9.33 14.37 12.97
N ASN A 148 10.51 14.93 12.79
CA ASN A 148 11.23 15.68 13.83
C ASN A 148 11.17 17.20 13.51
N TRP A 149 10.08 17.82 13.96
CA TRP A 149 9.83 19.24 13.73
C TRP A 149 10.41 20.09 14.84
N GLU A 150 11.11 21.21 14.47
CA GLU A 150 11.67 22.17 15.45
C GLU A 150 10.60 22.78 16.37
N SER A 151 9.35 22.89 15.90
CA SER A 151 8.19 23.38 16.66
C SER A 151 7.74 22.43 17.77
N GLU A 152 8.12 21.16 17.71
CA GLU A 152 7.71 20.14 18.67
C GLU A 152 8.62 20.09 19.88
N GLY A 153 8.08 19.66 21.00
CA GLY A 153 8.85 19.53 22.26
C GLY A 153 9.85 18.35 22.21
N LYS A 154 10.92 18.44 22.99
CA LYS A 154 11.98 17.40 23.07
C LYS A 154 11.44 16.00 23.33
N ALA A 155 10.38 15.86 24.13
CA ALA A 155 9.76 14.55 24.41
C ALA A 155 9.16 13.93 23.16
N TYR A 156 8.47 14.71 22.32
CA TYR A 156 7.95 14.28 21.04
C TYR A 156 9.09 13.84 20.10
N CYS A 157 10.09 14.70 19.91
CA CYS A 157 11.23 14.41 19.03
C CYS A 157 11.99 13.14 19.44
N ASN A 158 12.22 12.93 20.74
CA ASN A 158 12.87 11.73 21.25
C ASN A 158 12.02 10.47 20.99
N ASN A 159 10.72 10.53 21.24
CA ASN A 159 9.81 9.42 20.99
C ASN A 159 9.73 9.09 19.50
N MET A 160 9.62 10.10 18.64
CA MET A 160 9.63 9.94 17.18
C MET A 160 10.93 9.28 16.71
N THR A 161 12.08 9.71 17.22
CA THR A 161 13.38 9.12 16.91
C THR A 161 13.42 7.63 17.23
N VAL A 162 12.97 7.25 18.43
CA VAL A 162 12.92 5.84 18.84
C VAL A 162 12.02 5.01 17.91
N HIS A 163 10.82 5.50 17.58
CA HIS A 163 9.89 4.79 16.70
C HIS A 163 10.41 4.68 15.27
N TYR A 164 11.01 5.74 14.74
CA TYR A 164 11.60 5.72 13.41
C TYR A 164 12.73 4.70 13.30
N HIS A 165 13.71 4.75 14.23
CA HIS A 165 14.80 3.77 14.24
C HIS A 165 14.29 2.33 14.36
N ALA A 166 13.34 2.08 15.27
CA ALA A 166 12.75 0.76 15.43
C ALA A 166 12.01 0.26 14.17
N ALA A 167 11.49 1.16 13.35
CA ALA A 167 10.88 0.81 12.07
C ALA A 167 11.94 0.50 11.01
N ILE A 168 12.99 1.33 10.90
CA ILE A 168 14.08 1.16 9.92
C ILE A 168 14.90 -0.12 10.19
N GLU A 169 15.12 -0.49 11.45
CA GLU A 169 15.79 -1.75 11.80
C GLU A 169 15.06 -3.02 11.30
N LYS A 170 13.81 -2.88 10.86
CA LYS A 170 13.01 -3.99 10.28
C LYS A 170 13.16 -4.13 8.77
N LEU A 171 13.82 -3.20 8.09
CA LEU A 171 14.09 -3.26 6.65
C LEU A 171 15.24 -4.23 6.36
#